data_7fea3d82d7b4b85dc72ef9fb0166c81f
#
_entry.id   7fea3d82d7b4b85dc72ef9fb0166c81f
#
_cell.length_a   1.000
_cell.length_b   1.000
_cell.length_c   1.000
_cell.angle_alpha   90.00
_cell.angle_beta   90.00
_cell.angle_gamma   90.00
#
_symmetry.space_group_name_H-M   'P 1'
#
loop_
_entity.id
_entity.type
_entity.pdbx_description
1 polymer ?
#
loop_
_entity_poly.entity_id
_entity_poly.type
_entity_poly.pdbx_seq_one_letter_code
_entity_poly.pdbx_strand_id
1 'polypeptide(L)'
;MIQTTEINRPPAAVAQAIAPLLSVRNIEVVYDDVILVLRGLSLEVPQGTIVALLGANGAGKSTTLKAISGLLKTEDGEVTRGEIVFDGERINGIDPDKIVRRGIIQVMEGRRIISDMTSLENLRLGAFTRGDNEVGADIDMVFNYFPRLKERTGLAGYLSGGEQQMLAIGRARS
;
A
#
# COMPACT_ATOMS: atom_id res chain seq x y z
N MET A 1 -3.43 -20.77 4.19
CA MET A 1 -3.49 -20.62 2.71
C MET A 1 -4.04 -19.25 2.42
N ILE A 2 -3.33 -18.44 1.63
CA ILE A 2 -3.79 -17.11 1.19
C ILE A 2 -4.54 -17.30 -0.12
N GLN A 3 -5.76 -16.76 -0.22
CA GLN A 3 -6.54 -16.74 -1.46
C GLN A 3 -6.55 -15.33 -2.02
N THR A 4 -6.33 -15.21 -3.33
CA THR A 4 -6.40 -13.95 -4.07
C THR A 4 -7.68 -13.97 -4.88
N THR A 5 -8.54 -12.97 -4.71
CA THR A 5 -9.76 -12.82 -5.50
C THR A 5 -9.70 -11.50 -6.27
N GLU A 6 -9.78 -11.59 -7.58
CA GLU A 6 -9.93 -10.42 -8.46
C GLU A 6 -11.36 -9.86 -8.36
N ILE A 7 -11.45 -8.60 -8.00
CA ILE A 7 -12.70 -7.85 -8.03
C ILE A 7 -12.65 -6.95 -9.26
N ASN A 8 -13.48 -7.23 -10.23
CA ASN A 8 -13.62 -6.52 -11.50
C ASN A 8 -12.73 -7.03 -12.64
N ARG A 9 -13.15 -8.10 -13.31
CA ARG A 9 -12.55 -8.58 -14.55
C ARG A 9 -13.21 -7.90 -15.73
N PRO A 10 -12.50 -7.17 -16.59
CA PRO A 10 -13.07 -6.74 -17.88
C PRO A 10 -13.42 -7.96 -18.72
N PRO A 11 -14.42 -7.87 -19.62
CA PRO A 11 -14.87 -9.01 -20.43
C PRO A 11 -13.72 -9.57 -21.28
N ALA A 12 -13.70 -10.89 -21.40
CA ALA A 12 -12.60 -11.73 -21.90
C ALA A 12 -12.20 -11.56 -23.40
N ALA A 13 -12.49 -10.45 -24.04
CA ALA A 13 -12.35 -10.30 -25.50
C ALA A 13 -11.12 -9.51 -25.97
N VAL A 14 -10.26 -8.95 -25.11
CA VAL A 14 -9.01 -8.24 -25.53
C VAL A 14 -7.91 -8.45 -24.51
N ALA A 15 -7.52 -9.67 -24.26
CA ALA A 15 -6.32 -9.95 -23.49
C ALA A 15 -5.11 -10.08 -24.43
N GLN A 16 -4.67 -8.99 -25.04
CA GLN A 16 -3.22 -8.84 -25.24
C GLN A 16 -2.62 -8.83 -23.86
N ALA A 17 -1.63 -9.71 -23.61
CA ALA A 17 -0.98 -9.86 -22.32
C ALA A 17 -0.25 -8.57 -21.95
N ILE A 18 -0.96 -7.60 -21.43
CA ILE A 18 -0.38 -6.41 -20.80
C ILE A 18 0.30 -6.95 -19.53
N ALA A 19 1.60 -6.77 -19.43
CA ALA A 19 2.35 -7.17 -18.24
C ALA A 19 1.67 -6.57 -16.99
N PRO A 20 1.51 -7.34 -15.91
CA PRO A 20 0.90 -6.82 -14.69
C PRO A 20 1.74 -5.66 -14.13
N LEU A 21 1.07 -4.65 -13.58
CA LEU A 21 1.74 -3.53 -12.92
C LEU A 21 2.60 -4.02 -11.74
N LEU A 22 2.06 -4.96 -10.95
CA LEU A 22 2.80 -5.64 -9.88
C LEU A 22 2.72 -7.14 -10.08
N SER A 23 3.87 -7.80 -10.04
CA SER A 23 3.98 -9.26 -10.06
C SER A 23 4.82 -9.73 -8.88
N VAL A 24 4.25 -10.61 -8.08
CA VAL A 24 4.93 -11.32 -6.98
C VAL A 24 5.00 -12.77 -7.40
N ARG A 25 6.20 -13.34 -7.47
CA ARG A 25 6.42 -14.70 -7.98
C ARG A 25 7.17 -15.53 -6.96
N ASN A 26 6.48 -16.54 -6.44
CA ASN A 26 7.04 -17.60 -5.60
C ASN A 26 7.92 -17.08 -4.45
N ILE A 27 7.47 -15.98 -3.77
CA ILE A 27 8.26 -15.39 -2.69
C ILE A 27 8.22 -16.25 -1.44
N GLU A 28 9.38 -16.39 -0.81
CA GLU A 28 9.53 -16.88 0.56
C GLU A 28 10.01 -15.72 1.43
N VAL A 29 9.39 -15.57 2.62
CA VAL A 29 9.78 -14.55 3.58
C VAL A 29 10.13 -15.21 4.90
N VAL A 30 11.31 -14.87 5.41
CA VAL A 30 11.85 -15.33 6.69
C VAL A 30 12.04 -14.15 7.61
N TYR A 31 11.71 -14.29 8.90
CA TYR A 31 12.03 -13.36 9.98
C TYR A 31 13.08 -13.99 10.90
N ASP A 32 13.95 -13.15 11.45
CA ASP A 32 15.03 -13.56 12.39
C ASP A 32 15.88 -14.74 11.84
N ASP A 33 16.04 -14.82 10.52
CA ASP A 33 16.76 -15.89 9.81
C ASP A 33 16.19 -17.32 10.02
N VAL A 34 15.11 -17.47 10.77
CA VAL A 34 14.58 -18.78 11.20
C VAL A 34 13.10 -18.97 10.93
N ILE A 35 12.28 -17.92 11.06
CA ILE A 35 10.82 -18.05 11.01
C ILE A 35 10.32 -17.87 9.58
N LEU A 36 10.05 -18.97 8.89
CA LEU A 36 9.47 -18.96 7.55
C LEU A 36 7.96 -18.66 7.62
N VAL A 37 7.57 -17.46 7.17
CA VAL A 37 6.18 -16.96 7.21
C VAL A 37 5.47 -17.10 5.87
N LEU A 38 6.13 -16.78 4.76
CA LEU A 38 5.58 -16.98 3.41
C LEU A 38 6.34 -18.12 2.71
N ARG A 39 5.56 -19.01 2.08
CA ARG A 39 6.07 -20.21 1.41
C ARG A 39 5.60 -20.26 -0.04
N GLY A 40 6.32 -19.57 -0.94
CA GLY A 40 6.03 -19.64 -2.36
C GLY A 40 4.77 -18.87 -2.78
N LEU A 41 4.51 -17.70 -2.15
CA LEU A 41 3.36 -16.87 -2.51
C LEU A 41 3.56 -16.25 -3.90
N SER A 42 2.48 -16.31 -4.70
CA SER A 42 2.42 -15.62 -6.01
C SER A 42 1.12 -14.87 -6.13
N LEU A 43 1.17 -13.64 -6.68
CA LEU A 43 0.00 -12.84 -7.05
C LEU A 43 0.38 -11.86 -8.17
N GLU A 44 -0.62 -11.40 -8.89
CA GLU A 44 -0.47 -10.35 -9.90
C GLU A 44 -1.52 -9.27 -9.70
N VAL A 45 -1.13 -8.02 -9.96
CA VAL A 45 -2.03 -6.87 -9.97
C VAL A 45 -1.94 -6.23 -11.35
N PRO A 46 -2.93 -6.46 -12.24
CA PRO A 46 -3.00 -5.77 -13.51
C PRO A 46 -3.19 -4.26 -13.31
N GLN A 47 -2.71 -3.46 -14.26
CA GLN A 47 -2.89 -2.01 -14.21
C GLN A 47 -4.38 -1.63 -14.18
N GLY A 48 -4.74 -0.66 -13.31
CA GLY A 48 -6.11 -0.16 -13.19
C GLY A 48 -7.08 -1.12 -12.51
N THR A 49 -6.62 -2.20 -11.88
CA THR A 49 -7.46 -3.16 -11.17
C THR A 49 -7.27 -3.09 -9.66
N ILE A 50 -8.24 -3.64 -8.94
CA ILE A 50 -8.16 -3.85 -7.48
C ILE A 50 -8.05 -5.35 -7.24
N VAL A 51 -7.04 -5.76 -6.48
CA VAL A 51 -6.83 -7.15 -6.06
C VAL A 51 -7.00 -7.26 -4.55
N ALA A 52 -7.86 -8.16 -4.10
CA ALA A 52 -8.06 -8.43 -2.68
C ALA A 52 -7.24 -9.64 -2.23
N LEU A 53 -6.45 -9.44 -1.18
CA LEU A 53 -5.67 -10.49 -0.54
C LEU A 53 -6.45 -11.05 0.67
N LEU A 54 -7.04 -12.23 0.51
CA LEU A 54 -7.91 -12.86 1.50
C LEU A 54 -7.17 -13.99 2.24
N GLY A 55 -7.49 -14.18 3.51
CA GLY A 55 -6.93 -15.25 4.34
C GLY A 55 -7.21 -15.01 5.83
N ALA A 56 -7.07 -16.05 6.64
CA ALA A 56 -7.20 -15.97 8.09
C ALA A 56 -6.13 -15.06 8.72
N ASN A 57 -6.33 -14.71 10.00
CA ASN A 57 -5.27 -14.01 10.75
C ASN A 57 -4.04 -14.92 10.85
N GLY A 58 -2.86 -14.35 10.66
CA GLY A 58 -1.61 -15.10 10.60
C GLY A 58 -1.31 -15.76 9.24
N ALA A 59 -2.18 -15.62 8.21
CA ALA A 59 -1.93 -16.18 6.87
C ALA A 59 -0.82 -15.47 6.07
N GLY A 60 -0.17 -14.45 6.62
CA GLY A 60 0.92 -13.72 5.94
C GLY A 60 0.48 -12.53 5.08
N LYS A 61 -0.78 -12.06 5.19
CA LYS A 61 -1.28 -10.90 4.40
C LYS A 61 -0.45 -9.64 4.64
N SER A 62 -0.27 -9.25 5.90
CA SER A 62 0.53 -8.07 6.28
C SER A 62 1.99 -8.25 5.89
N THR A 63 2.55 -9.45 6.01
CA THR A 63 3.90 -9.80 5.57
C THR A 63 4.06 -9.63 4.06
N THR A 64 3.06 -10.04 3.27
CA THR A 64 3.05 -9.84 1.82
C THR A 64 3.08 -8.36 1.45
N LEU A 65 2.24 -7.54 2.11
CA LEU A 65 2.23 -6.09 1.87
C LEU A 65 3.57 -5.44 2.28
N LYS A 66 4.15 -5.85 3.42
CA LYS A 66 5.48 -5.38 3.85
C LYS A 66 6.59 -5.81 2.89
N ALA A 67 6.51 -7.00 2.29
CA ALA A 67 7.45 -7.44 1.27
C ALA A 67 7.41 -6.52 0.04
N ILE A 68 6.21 -6.16 -0.41
CA ILE A 68 6.00 -5.27 -1.57
C ILE A 68 6.46 -3.85 -1.26
N SER A 69 6.21 -3.33 -0.06
CA SER A 69 6.56 -1.96 0.33
C SER A 69 7.98 -1.79 0.90
N GLY A 70 8.78 -2.87 0.95
CA GLY A 70 10.15 -2.83 1.46
C GLY A 70 10.28 -2.71 2.97
N LEU A 71 9.18 -2.90 3.73
CA LEU A 71 9.15 -2.71 5.17
C LEU A 71 9.57 -3.93 5.98
N LEU A 72 9.91 -5.07 5.35
CA LEU A 72 10.32 -6.28 6.08
C LEU A 72 11.54 -6.04 6.96
N LYS A 73 12.54 -5.33 6.44
CA LYS A 73 13.81 -5.07 7.17
C LYS A 73 13.62 -4.31 8.49
N THR A 74 12.52 -3.55 8.64
CA THR A 74 12.23 -2.84 9.89
C THR A 74 11.79 -3.77 11.02
N GLU A 75 11.55 -5.04 10.69
CA GLU A 75 11.11 -6.08 11.61
C GLU A 75 11.96 -7.36 11.44
N ASP A 76 13.23 -7.20 11.04
CA ASP A 76 14.20 -8.29 10.83
C ASP A 76 13.71 -9.38 9.87
N GLY A 77 12.92 -8.97 8.84
CA GLY A 77 12.40 -9.84 7.82
C GLY A 77 13.05 -9.62 6.45
N GLU A 78 13.15 -10.68 5.65
CA GLU A 78 13.65 -10.59 4.29
C GLU A 78 12.92 -11.53 3.31
N VAL A 79 12.97 -11.17 2.03
CA VAL A 79 12.57 -12.07 0.93
C VAL A 79 13.77 -12.93 0.55
N THR A 80 13.75 -14.20 0.97
CA THR A 80 14.86 -15.16 0.75
C THR A 80 14.80 -15.82 -0.61
N ARG A 81 13.60 -15.96 -1.21
CA ARG A 81 13.38 -16.54 -2.55
C ARG A 81 12.29 -15.80 -3.30
N GLY A 82 12.29 -16.02 -4.62
CA GLY A 82 11.31 -15.44 -5.54
C GLY A 82 11.63 -13.99 -5.89
N GLU A 83 10.68 -13.37 -6.56
CA GLU A 83 10.86 -12.00 -7.04
C GLU A 83 9.56 -11.17 -6.89
N ILE A 84 9.75 -9.88 -6.70
CA ILE A 84 8.71 -8.86 -6.74
C ILE A 84 9.09 -7.88 -7.82
N VAL A 85 8.23 -7.71 -8.81
CA VAL A 85 8.43 -6.83 -9.96
C VAL A 85 7.31 -5.81 -9.98
N PHE A 86 7.65 -4.54 -10.06
CA PHE A 86 6.72 -3.42 -10.20
C PHE A 86 7.10 -2.59 -11.42
N ASP A 87 6.14 -2.37 -12.31
CA ASP A 87 6.33 -1.64 -13.58
C ASP A 87 7.56 -2.13 -14.37
N GLY A 88 7.74 -3.45 -14.44
CA GLY A 88 8.86 -4.11 -15.13
C GLY A 88 10.19 -4.11 -14.36
N GLU A 89 10.30 -3.44 -13.23
CA GLU A 89 11.52 -3.39 -12.42
C GLU A 89 11.43 -4.30 -11.18
N ARG A 90 12.51 -5.04 -10.90
CA ARG A 90 12.62 -5.83 -9.67
C ARG A 90 12.81 -4.92 -8.46
N ILE A 91 11.96 -5.11 -7.43
CA ILE A 91 11.98 -4.28 -6.22
C ILE A 91 12.37 -5.02 -4.94
N ASN A 92 12.80 -6.29 -5.01
CA ASN A 92 13.28 -7.01 -3.83
C ASN A 92 14.40 -6.25 -3.12
N GLY A 93 14.25 -6.08 -1.81
CA GLY A 93 15.29 -5.51 -0.96
C GLY A 93 15.59 -4.02 -1.18
N ILE A 94 14.78 -3.33 -2.00
CA ILE A 94 14.85 -1.88 -2.17
C ILE A 94 14.35 -1.20 -0.89
N ASP A 95 14.97 -0.09 -0.52
CA ASP A 95 14.59 0.68 0.66
C ASP A 95 13.20 1.31 0.51
N PRO A 96 12.41 1.42 1.61
CA PRO A 96 11.02 1.89 1.56
C PRO A 96 10.85 3.27 0.92
N ASP A 97 11.76 4.21 1.16
CA ASP A 97 11.71 5.56 0.59
C ASP A 97 11.80 5.53 -0.95
N LYS A 98 12.63 4.64 -1.50
CA LYS A 98 12.77 4.45 -2.95
C LYS A 98 11.55 3.76 -3.56
N ILE A 99 10.90 2.86 -2.81
CA ILE A 99 9.65 2.20 -3.21
C ILE A 99 8.51 3.21 -3.27
N VAL A 100 8.38 4.07 -2.25
CA VAL A 100 7.39 5.16 -2.23
C VAL A 100 7.56 6.09 -3.43
N ARG A 101 8.79 6.48 -3.77
CA ARG A 101 9.09 7.31 -4.96
C ARG A 101 8.73 6.65 -6.29
N ARG A 102 8.61 5.32 -6.34
CA ARG A 102 8.10 4.56 -7.49
C ARG A 102 6.57 4.49 -7.53
N GLY A 103 5.87 5.02 -6.55
CA GLY A 103 4.41 5.07 -6.47
C GLY A 103 3.76 3.91 -5.71
N ILE A 104 4.53 3.09 -4.99
CA ILE A 104 3.96 2.08 -4.10
C ILE A 104 3.86 2.66 -2.69
N ILE A 105 2.64 2.89 -2.22
CA ILE A 105 2.39 3.44 -0.90
C ILE A 105 1.55 2.45 -0.10
N GLN A 106 1.99 2.14 1.11
CA GLN A 106 1.25 1.26 2.02
C GLN A 106 0.51 2.09 3.09
N VAL A 107 -0.81 1.89 3.19
CA VAL A 107 -1.58 2.34 4.35
C VAL A 107 -1.40 1.32 5.47
N MET A 108 -0.73 1.73 6.55
CA MET A 108 -0.38 0.87 7.66
C MET A 108 -1.60 0.50 8.52
N GLU A 109 -1.56 -0.67 9.15
CA GLU A 109 -2.49 -1.02 10.22
C GLU A 109 -2.40 -0.01 11.37
N GLY A 110 -3.53 0.20 12.08
CA GLY A 110 -3.59 1.16 13.17
C GLY A 110 -3.67 2.62 12.70
N ARG A 111 -3.98 2.86 11.40
CA ARG A 111 -4.22 4.17 10.77
C ARG A 111 -3.00 5.09 10.72
N ARG A 112 -2.14 5.10 11.74
CA ARG A 112 -0.86 5.86 11.82
C ARG A 112 -1.00 7.33 11.43
N ILE A 113 -2.13 7.98 11.82
CA ILE A 113 -2.32 9.43 11.69
C ILE A 113 -1.51 10.17 12.75
N ILE A 114 -1.20 11.45 12.50
CA ILE A 114 -0.59 12.32 13.51
C ILE A 114 -1.69 13.04 14.24
N SER A 115 -1.95 12.62 15.48
CA SER A 115 -3.11 13.06 16.29
C SER A 115 -3.11 14.56 16.59
N ASP A 116 -1.92 15.16 16.73
CA ASP A 116 -1.71 16.56 17.10
C ASP A 116 -1.70 17.51 15.88
N MET A 117 -1.98 16.98 14.70
CA MET A 117 -2.15 17.74 13.46
C MET A 117 -3.59 17.70 13.00
N THR A 118 -4.01 18.74 12.27
CA THR A 118 -5.30 18.78 11.56
C THR A 118 -5.33 17.77 10.41
N SER A 119 -6.51 17.52 9.83
CA SER A 119 -6.65 16.71 8.62
C SER A 119 -5.81 17.25 7.47
N LEU A 120 -5.83 18.56 7.25
CA LEU A 120 -5.07 19.21 6.18
C LEU A 120 -3.56 19.05 6.37
N GLU A 121 -3.05 19.22 7.59
CA GLU A 121 -1.62 19.04 7.88
C GLU A 121 -1.17 17.60 7.71
N ASN A 122 -2.00 16.62 8.12
CA ASN A 122 -1.75 15.21 7.86
C ASN A 122 -1.65 14.90 6.35
N LEU A 123 -2.55 15.45 5.54
CA LEU A 123 -2.51 15.28 4.08
C LEU A 123 -1.26 15.92 3.48
N ARG A 124 -0.91 17.15 3.86
CA ARG A 124 0.32 17.80 3.42
C ARG A 124 1.58 17.02 3.76
N LEU A 125 1.59 16.36 4.91
CA LEU A 125 2.72 15.50 5.30
C LEU A 125 2.84 14.26 4.39
N GLY A 126 1.72 13.75 3.86
CA GLY A 126 1.74 12.67 2.86
C GLY A 126 2.52 13.04 1.60
N ALA A 127 2.44 14.30 1.19
CA ALA A 127 3.13 14.85 0.04
C ALA A 127 4.59 15.27 0.30
N PHE A 128 5.15 15.00 1.49
CA PHE A 128 6.48 15.52 1.90
C PHE A 128 7.61 15.15 0.92
N THR A 129 7.50 14.02 0.22
CA THR A 129 8.53 13.58 -0.74
C THR A 129 8.36 14.16 -2.14
N ARG A 130 7.28 14.92 -2.39
CA ARG A 130 6.94 15.50 -3.70
C ARG A 130 7.51 16.91 -3.82
N GLY A 131 7.99 17.25 -5.00
CA GLY A 131 8.49 18.58 -5.33
C GLY A 131 7.66 19.32 -6.39
N ASP A 132 6.46 18.78 -6.73
CA ASP A 132 5.57 19.38 -7.72
C ASP A 132 4.55 20.35 -7.09
N ASN A 133 3.85 21.08 -7.95
CA ASN A 133 2.81 22.04 -7.52
C ASN A 133 1.39 21.45 -7.47
N GLU A 134 1.24 20.13 -7.61
CA GLU A 134 -0.06 19.45 -7.71
C GLU A 134 -0.63 19.00 -6.36
N VAL A 135 0.16 19.13 -5.29
CA VAL A 135 -0.26 18.74 -3.92
C VAL A 135 -1.61 19.34 -3.52
N GLY A 136 -1.86 20.61 -3.89
CA GLY A 136 -3.14 21.27 -3.62
C GLY A 136 -4.33 20.58 -4.32
N ALA A 137 -4.15 20.23 -5.58
CA ALA A 137 -5.19 19.55 -6.37
C ALA A 137 -5.48 18.13 -5.84
N ASP A 138 -4.44 17.40 -5.41
CA ASP A 138 -4.61 16.08 -4.82
C ASP A 138 -5.32 16.15 -3.45
N ILE A 139 -5.03 17.15 -2.62
CA ILE A 139 -5.75 17.39 -1.37
C ILE A 139 -7.22 17.71 -1.64
N ASP A 140 -7.51 18.55 -2.64
CA ASP A 140 -8.90 18.85 -3.02
C ASP A 140 -9.61 17.58 -3.53
N MET A 141 -8.93 16.72 -4.26
CA MET A 141 -9.45 15.43 -4.68
C MET A 141 -9.75 14.53 -3.48
N VAL A 142 -8.88 14.45 -2.48
CA VAL A 142 -9.10 13.71 -1.24
C VAL A 142 -10.34 14.26 -0.50
N PHE A 143 -10.50 15.55 -0.41
CA PHE A 143 -11.67 16.17 0.21
C PHE A 143 -12.97 15.93 -0.60
N ASN A 144 -12.88 15.78 -1.91
CA ASN A 144 -14.03 15.39 -2.74
C ASN A 144 -14.43 13.92 -2.49
N TYR A 145 -13.47 13.00 -2.31
CA TYR A 145 -13.76 11.61 -1.94
C TYR A 145 -14.25 11.48 -0.49
N PHE A 146 -13.73 12.30 0.41
CA PHE A 146 -14.00 12.26 1.85
C PHE A 146 -14.43 13.63 2.38
N PRO A 147 -15.63 14.15 2.04
CA PRO A 147 -16.07 15.50 2.43
C PRO A 147 -16.03 15.74 3.94
N ARG A 148 -16.25 14.69 4.74
CA ARG A 148 -16.18 14.77 6.21
C ARG A 148 -14.82 15.25 6.71
N LEU A 149 -13.73 14.95 6.04
CA LEU A 149 -12.40 15.43 6.44
C LEU A 149 -12.26 16.94 6.26
N LYS A 150 -12.93 17.54 5.28
CA LYS A 150 -12.96 18.99 5.05
C LYS A 150 -13.78 19.73 6.11
N GLU A 151 -14.88 19.12 6.57
CA GLU A 151 -15.76 19.67 7.60
C GLU A 151 -15.10 19.70 8.99
N ARG A 152 -14.13 18.79 9.24
CA ARG A 152 -13.43 18.63 10.50
C ARG A 152 -12.15 19.46 10.53
N THR A 153 -12.24 20.67 11.11
CA THR A 153 -11.11 21.62 11.19
C THR A 153 -10.22 21.41 12.41
N GLY A 154 -10.65 20.57 13.37
CA GLY A 154 -9.88 20.27 14.59
C GLY A 154 -8.75 19.26 14.37
N LEU A 155 -8.08 18.89 15.46
CA LEU A 155 -7.00 17.92 15.46
C LEU A 155 -7.50 16.54 15.07
N ALA A 156 -6.70 15.80 14.32
CA ALA A 156 -7.04 14.48 13.78
C ALA A 156 -7.26 13.42 14.88
N GLY A 157 -6.69 13.62 16.06
CA GLY A 157 -6.93 12.75 17.23
C GLY A 157 -8.39 12.70 17.68
N TYR A 158 -9.20 13.75 17.39
CA TYR A 158 -10.62 13.80 17.73
C TYR A 158 -11.54 13.26 16.64
N LEU A 159 -11.00 12.83 15.51
CA LEU A 159 -11.77 12.18 14.45
C LEU A 159 -12.28 10.81 14.92
N SER A 160 -13.47 10.44 14.45
CA SER A 160 -13.97 9.07 14.61
C SER A 160 -13.05 8.06 13.95
N GLY A 161 -13.15 6.79 14.36
CA GLY A 161 -12.32 5.73 13.78
C GLY A 161 -12.44 5.60 12.25
N GLY A 162 -13.64 5.84 11.70
CA GLY A 162 -13.85 5.86 10.25
C GLY A 162 -13.19 7.06 9.57
N GLU A 163 -13.32 8.25 10.15
CA GLU A 163 -12.69 9.47 9.64
C GLU A 163 -11.15 9.37 9.69
N GLN A 164 -10.59 8.77 10.75
CA GLN A 164 -9.16 8.50 10.83
C GLN A 164 -8.68 7.53 9.74
N GLN A 165 -9.50 6.54 9.39
CA GLN A 165 -9.19 5.62 8.29
C GLN A 165 -9.23 6.34 6.93
N MET A 166 -10.25 7.19 6.70
CA MET A 166 -10.32 8.04 5.50
C MET A 166 -9.08 8.93 5.39
N LEU A 167 -8.64 9.54 6.50
CA LEU A 167 -7.45 10.39 6.55
C LEU A 167 -6.17 9.60 6.22
N ALA A 168 -6.02 8.39 6.77
CA ALA A 168 -4.88 7.53 6.50
C ALA A 168 -4.79 7.14 5.00
N ILE A 169 -5.94 6.84 4.38
CA ILE A 169 -6.04 6.55 2.94
C ILE A 169 -5.74 7.81 2.13
N GLY A 170 -6.33 8.96 2.51
CA GLY A 170 -6.09 10.24 1.85
C GLY A 170 -4.63 10.63 1.85
N ARG A 171 -3.94 10.46 2.99
CA ARG A 171 -2.50 10.74 3.13
C ARG A 171 -1.62 9.88 2.21
N ALA A 172 -2.05 8.68 1.87
CA ALA A 172 -1.34 7.83 0.90
C ALA A 172 -1.56 8.29 -0.56
N ARG A 173 -2.55 9.14 -0.81
CA ARG A 173 -2.89 9.67 -2.14
C ARG A 173 -2.29 11.06 -2.40
N SER A 174 -2.05 11.85 -1.37
CA SER A 174 -1.61 13.26 -1.44
C SER A 174 -0.16 13.45 -1.94
#